data_2f649904a8e6c3ca024735691c374dac
#
_entry.id   2f649904a8e6c3ca024735691c374dac
#
_cell.length_a   1.000
_cell.length_b   1.000
_cell.length_c   1.000
_cell.angle_alpha   90.00
_cell.angle_beta   90.00
_cell.angle_gamma   90.00
#
_symmetry.space_group_name_H-M   'P 1'
#
loop_
_entity.id
_entity.type
_entity.pdbx_description
1 polymer ?
#
loop_
_entity_poly.entity_id
_entity_poly.type
_entity_poly.pdbx_seq_one_letter_code
_entity_poly.pdbx_strand_id
1 'polypeptide(L)'
;MRLFIELLFTALIAPTSFAQPQNILFNHAISFGSLEPRGSTSIGLTRVLAVMVEFQPDTDRRTTGTGIFGGLDYLASRGDTILDPYPHDFGYFTRKLQFLKHYFETTSNGRKQIAFTLLPTVYRLSKPMAQYAPPRASQDFTRLAQMVQETWRLVDSTTAVDFSQYDCFIIFHAGVGRDIDLVALTGTDPAPSDLPSLTFKLDGFQRIFGANFQGFPVNNGTTRITNTLVIPSTEAREIDGIGGKVLLELSTNGLLCASFGSYLGLPDLFNTETGRSGIGRFGLMDGEGFFNYNGALPPEPSAWERLALGWARPIELQGIDTFFKLPAHSLHQNPDSALIKIPITSREYLLLENRQRNPRGTGVTLTIH
;
A
#
# COMPACT_ATOMS: atom_id res chain seq x y z
N MET A 1 -45.71 15.03 -3.15
CA MET A 1 -45.90 13.64 -2.69
C MET A 1 -44.54 13.17 -2.17
N ARG A 2 -44.37 13.14 -0.84
CA ARG A 2 -43.09 12.78 -0.21
C ARG A 2 -43.00 11.26 -0.20
N LEU A 3 -41.99 10.71 -0.86
CA LEU A 3 -41.64 9.29 -0.76
C LEU A 3 -40.85 9.08 0.52
N PHE A 4 -41.40 8.31 1.46
CA PHE A 4 -40.64 7.74 2.58
C PHE A 4 -39.97 6.45 2.10
N ILE A 5 -38.67 6.40 2.05
CA ILE A 5 -37.91 5.16 1.91
C ILE A 5 -37.70 4.64 3.32
N GLU A 6 -38.48 3.65 3.75
CA GLU A 6 -38.18 2.88 4.95
C GLU A 6 -37.13 1.81 4.61
N LEU A 7 -35.88 2.10 4.95
CA LEU A 7 -34.82 1.12 4.99
C LEU A 7 -34.89 0.35 6.31
N LEU A 8 -35.52 -0.84 6.29
CA LEU A 8 -35.53 -1.74 7.44
C LEU A 8 -34.13 -2.43 7.49
N PHE A 9 -33.23 -1.89 8.31
CA PHE A 9 -32.00 -2.56 8.71
C PHE A 9 -32.29 -3.45 9.92
N THR A 10 -32.51 -4.74 9.72
CA THR A 10 -32.44 -5.72 10.81
C THR A 10 -30.97 -6.12 10.99
N ALA A 11 -30.23 -5.36 11.78
CA ALA A 11 -28.89 -5.74 12.22
C ALA A 11 -29.04 -6.73 13.38
N LEU A 12 -28.80 -8.02 13.13
CA LEU A 12 -28.48 -8.96 14.19
C LEU A 12 -27.07 -8.65 14.70
N ILE A 13 -26.96 -7.85 15.73
CA ILE A 13 -25.70 -7.59 16.44
C ILE A 13 -25.52 -8.73 17.43
N ALA A 14 -24.68 -9.69 17.09
CA ALA A 14 -24.06 -10.55 18.09
C ALA A 14 -22.91 -9.77 18.73
N PRO A 15 -22.90 -9.59 20.07
CA PRO A 15 -21.81 -8.88 20.74
C PRO A 15 -20.61 -9.83 20.86
N THR A 16 -19.77 -9.89 19.85
CA THR A 16 -18.40 -10.33 20.04
C THR A 16 -17.56 -9.09 20.26
N SER A 17 -17.26 -8.82 21.52
CA SER A 17 -16.28 -7.82 21.94
C SER A 17 -14.91 -8.29 21.50
N PHE A 18 -14.56 -8.02 20.23
CA PHE A 18 -13.17 -7.97 19.83
C PHE A 18 -12.66 -6.59 20.21
N ALA A 19 -11.62 -6.54 21.03
CA ALA A 19 -10.84 -5.33 21.18
C ALA A 19 -10.43 -4.89 19.77
N GLN A 20 -11.08 -3.83 19.27
CA GLN A 20 -10.66 -3.22 18.01
C GLN A 20 -9.24 -2.73 18.24
N PRO A 21 -8.28 -3.08 17.39
CA PRO A 21 -6.97 -2.44 17.45
C PRO A 21 -7.20 -0.93 17.43
N GLN A 22 -6.52 -0.22 18.32
CA GLN A 22 -6.56 1.24 18.34
C GLN A 22 -6.34 1.74 16.92
N ASN A 23 -7.06 2.76 16.49
CA ASN A 23 -7.00 3.28 15.13
C ASN A 23 -5.55 3.59 14.76
N ILE A 24 -4.96 2.73 13.94
CA ILE A 24 -3.64 2.96 13.37
C ILE A 24 -3.86 4.03 12.31
N LEU A 25 -3.30 5.21 12.56
CA LEU A 25 -3.48 6.36 11.69
C LEU A 25 -2.27 6.48 10.76
N PHE A 26 -2.56 6.54 9.49
CA PHE A 26 -1.61 6.84 8.43
C PHE A 26 -1.79 8.31 8.05
N ASN A 27 -0.79 9.14 8.28
CA ASN A 27 -0.93 10.59 8.24
C ASN A 27 -0.13 11.29 7.16
N HIS A 28 0.16 10.62 6.07
CA HIS A 28 0.74 11.23 4.87
C HIS A 28 0.17 10.62 3.60
N ALA A 29 0.28 11.33 2.46
CA ALA A 29 -0.14 10.78 1.18
C ALA A 29 0.74 9.61 0.75
N ILE A 30 0.13 8.54 0.20
CA ILE A 30 0.88 7.39 -0.34
C ILE A 30 1.59 7.77 -1.63
N SER A 31 1.07 8.73 -2.40
CA SER A 31 1.67 9.13 -3.67
C SER A 31 2.19 10.54 -3.68
N PHE A 32 3.31 10.73 -4.37
CA PHE A 32 3.89 12.02 -4.67
C PHE A 32 3.91 12.23 -6.19
N GLY A 33 2.96 13.00 -6.66
CA GLY A 33 2.66 13.25 -8.05
C GLY A 33 1.17 13.44 -8.28
N SER A 34 0.78 13.86 -9.48
CA SER A 34 -0.62 13.97 -9.86
C SER A 34 -1.25 12.61 -10.10
N LEU A 35 -2.57 12.58 -9.96
CA LEU A 35 -3.37 11.44 -10.40
C LEU A 35 -3.35 11.45 -11.93
N GLU A 36 -2.59 10.54 -12.54
CA GLU A 36 -2.64 10.35 -13.97
C GLU A 36 -4.07 9.96 -14.40
N PRO A 37 -4.55 10.48 -15.52
CA PRO A 37 -5.78 9.98 -16.11
C PRO A 37 -5.64 8.47 -16.32
N ARG A 38 -6.64 7.73 -15.94
CA ARG A 38 -6.74 6.29 -15.99
C ARG A 38 -6.31 5.77 -17.37
N GLY A 39 -5.09 5.28 -17.42
CA GLY A 39 -4.48 4.80 -18.65
C GLY A 39 -4.43 3.27 -18.72
N SER A 40 -3.79 2.78 -19.72
CA SER A 40 -3.56 1.35 -20.00
C SER A 40 -2.92 0.54 -18.87
N THR A 41 -2.40 1.19 -17.81
CA THR A 41 -1.71 0.53 -16.70
C THR A 41 -2.63 -0.23 -15.75
N SER A 42 -3.92 0.12 -15.67
CA SER A 42 -4.87 -0.51 -14.73
C SER A 42 -5.35 -1.91 -15.16
N ILE A 43 -5.20 -2.26 -16.42
CA ILE A 43 -5.59 -3.56 -17.03
C ILE A 43 -4.37 -4.19 -17.69
N GLY A 44 -4.39 -5.52 -17.85
CA GLY A 44 -3.33 -6.28 -18.49
C GLY A 44 -2.12 -6.52 -17.59
N LEU A 45 -1.01 -6.89 -18.20
CA LEU A 45 0.22 -7.27 -17.52
C LEU A 45 1.04 -6.05 -17.12
N THR A 46 1.46 -5.97 -15.85
CA THR A 46 2.53 -5.10 -15.38
C THR A 46 3.75 -5.95 -15.02
N ARG A 47 4.90 -5.56 -15.53
CA ARG A 47 6.19 -6.14 -15.17
C ARG A 47 6.85 -5.28 -14.12
N VAL A 48 7.08 -5.86 -12.94
CA VAL A 48 7.66 -5.18 -11.78
C VAL A 48 9.13 -5.57 -11.66
N LEU A 49 10.00 -4.58 -11.54
CA LEU A 49 11.38 -4.76 -11.08
C LEU A 49 11.47 -4.31 -9.62
N ALA A 50 11.92 -5.20 -8.75
CA ALA A 50 12.14 -4.90 -7.34
C ALA A 50 13.59 -5.11 -6.94
N VAL A 51 14.07 -4.28 -6.00
CA VAL A 51 15.43 -4.32 -5.46
C VAL A 51 15.40 -4.22 -3.95
N MET A 52 16.43 -4.78 -3.31
CA MET A 52 16.67 -4.70 -1.87
C MET A 52 17.79 -3.71 -1.59
N VAL A 53 17.54 -2.75 -0.68
CA VAL A 53 18.45 -1.64 -0.38
C VAL A 53 18.77 -1.56 1.10
N GLU A 54 20.03 -1.43 1.41
CA GLU A 54 20.57 -1.15 2.74
C GLU A 54 21.27 0.21 2.76
N PHE A 55 21.43 0.76 3.96
CA PHE A 55 22.13 2.01 4.23
C PHE A 55 23.53 1.77 4.80
N GLN A 56 24.32 2.82 4.95
CA GLN A 56 25.51 2.74 5.78
C GLN A 56 25.09 2.45 7.23
N PRO A 57 25.63 1.39 7.84
CA PRO A 57 25.26 1.04 9.20
C PRO A 57 25.59 2.16 10.19
N ASP A 58 24.66 2.44 11.08
CA ASP A 58 24.88 3.37 12.19
C ASP A 58 24.13 2.93 13.46
N THR A 59 24.23 3.72 14.50
CA THR A 59 23.55 3.55 15.78
C THR A 59 22.68 4.75 16.13
N ASP A 60 22.24 5.49 15.13
CA ASP A 60 21.38 6.66 15.30
C ASP A 60 20.03 6.23 15.84
N ARG A 61 19.70 6.64 17.06
CA ARG A 61 18.43 6.28 17.70
C ARG A 61 17.21 6.94 17.08
N ARG A 62 17.40 7.88 16.14
CA ARG A 62 16.30 8.50 15.38
C ARG A 62 15.79 7.60 14.27
N THR A 63 16.45 6.46 14.02
CA THR A 63 16.02 5.42 13.09
C THR A 63 15.91 4.08 13.81
N THR A 64 14.95 3.24 13.39
CA THR A 64 14.78 1.90 13.96
C THR A 64 15.72 0.91 13.28
N GLY A 65 16.52 0.24 14.08
CA GLY A 65 17.54 -0.70 13.60
C GLY A 65 18.87 -0.01 13.26
N THR A 66 19.70 -0.70 12.50
CA THR A 66 21.07 -0.27 12.16
C THR A 66 21.25 0.09 10.69
N GLY A 67 20.16 0.20 9.94
CA GLY A 67 20.20 0.52 8.51
C GLY A 67 20.49 -0.67 7.58
N ILE A 68 20.63 -1.89 8.11
CA ILE A 68 20.79 -3.12 7.34
C ILE A 68 19.66 -4.11 7.61
N PHE A 69 19.41 -5.05 6.72
CA PHE A 69 18.33 -6.04 6.89
C PHE A 69 18.52 -6.95 8.10
N GLY A 70 19.76 -7.21 8.51
CA GLY A 70 20.11 -7.94 9.74
C GLY A 70 20.03 -7.11 11.02
N GLY A 71 19.66 -5.84 10.97
CA GLY A 71 19.81 -4.89 12.08
C GLY A 71 18.57 -4.68 12.97
N LEU A 72 17.57 -5.57 12.92
CA LEU A 72 16.36 -5.52 13.75
C LEU A 72 16.42 -6.63 14.82
N ASP A 73 17.31 -6.46 15.80
CA ASP A 73 17.61 -7.48 16.82
C ASP A 73 16.37 -7.89 17.63
N TYR A 74 15.45 -6.96 17.88
CA TYR A 74 14.21 -7.24 18.61
C TYR A 74 13.28 -8.18 17.83
N LEU A 75 13.30 -8.18 16.48
CA LEU A 75 12.58 -9.16 15.68
C LEU A 75 13.33 -10.49 15.59
N ALA A 76 14.65 -10.44 15.45
CA ALA A 76 15.49 -11.63 15.38
C ALA A 76 15.44 -12.47 16.65
N SER A 77 15.27 -11.83 17.82
CA SER A 77 15.17 -12.49 19.12
C SER A 77 13.80 -13.09 19.43
N ARG A 78 12.76 -12.72 18.66
CA ARG A 78 11.40 -13.21 18.84
C ARG A 78 11.11 -14.31 17.81
N GLY A 79 11.09 -15.56 18.26
CA GLY A 79 10.75 -16.70 17.41
C GLY A 79 9.24 -16.87 17.11
N ASP A 80 8.39 -16.00 17.66
CA ASP A 80 6.92 -16.07 17.62
C ASP A 80 6.29 -15.00 16.72
N THR A 81 7.08 -14.21 15.98
CA THR A 81 6.57 -13.22 15.03
C THR A 81 5.83 -13.90 13.89
N ILE A 82 4.55 -13.61 13.73
CA ILE A 82 3.66 -14.19 12.72
C ILE A 82 3.60 -13.31 11.46
N LEU A 83 3.51 -11.98 11.69
CA LEU A 83 3.48 -11.00 10.61
C LEU A 83 4.88 -10.50 10.36
N ASP A 84 5.29 -10.50 9.10
CA ASP A 84 6.62 -10.06 8.67
C ASP A 84 7.77 -10.77 9.43
N PRO A 85 7.78 -12.13 9.42
CA PRO A 85 8.77 -12.89 10.19
C PRO A 85 10.19 -12.67 9.68
N TYR A 86 11.12 -12.58 10.60
CA TYR A 86 12.54 -12.48 10.32
C TYR A 86 13.12 -13.84 9.82
N PRO A 87 14.13 -13.88 8.95
CA PRO A 87 14.87 -12.77 8.37
C PRO A 87 14.16 -12.11 7.18
N HIS A 88 14.41 -10.81 6.98
CA HIS A 88 13.94 -10.05 5.82
C HIS A 88 14.94 -10.20 4.67
N ASP A 89 14.95 -11.37 4.07
CA ASP A 89 15.84 -11.78 2.99
C ASP A 89 15.15 -11.80 1.61
N PHE A 90 15.85 -12.30 0.61
CA PHE A 90 15.31 -12.47 -0.74
C PHE A 90 14.02 -13.31 -0.77
N GLY A 91 13.94 -14.37 0.03
CA GLY A 91 12.76 -15.22 0.13
C GLY A 91 11.57 -14.47 0.75
N TYR A 92 11.83 -13.64 1.76
CA TYR A 92 10.82 -12.80 2.40
C TYR A 92 10.21 -11.81 1.38
N PHE A 93 11.03 -11.03 0.67
CA PHE A 93 10.53 -10.06 -0.31
C PHE A 93 9.90 -10.74 -1.54
N THR A 94 10.36 -11.92 -1.91
CA THR A 94 9.71 -12.72 -2.94
C THR A 94 8.26 -13.05 -2.53
N ARG A 95 8.02 -13.44 -1.27
CA ARG A 95 6.68 -13.69 -0.75
C ARG A 95 5.80 -12.44 -0.74
N LYS A 96 6.37 -11.27 -0.41
CA LYS A 96 5.66 -9.98 -0.50
C LYS A 96 5.19 -9.68 -1.95
N LEU A 97 6.04 -9.90 -2.93
CA LEU A 97 5.69 -9.72 -4.34
C LEU A 97 4.70 -10.78 -4.84
N GLN A 98 4.77 -12.01 -4.35
CA GLN A 98 3.76 -13.04 -4.62
C GLN A 98 2.40 -12.65 -4.03
N PHE A 99 2.37 -12.10 -2.81
CA PHE A 99 1.15 -11.57 -2.21
C PHE A 99 0.56 -10.45 -3.07
N LEU A 100 1.36 -9.45 -3.47
CA LEU A 100 0.96 -8.37 -4.36
C LEU A 100 0.32 -8.91 -5.65
N LYS A 101 0.99 -9.86 -6.30
CA LYS A 101 0.51 -10.52 -7.51
C LYS A 101 -0.86 -11.16 -7.28
N HIS A 102 -0.98 -12.04 -6.29
CA HIS A 102 -2.22 -12.75 -5.98
C HIS A 102 -3.37 -11.80 -5.63
N TYR A 103 -3.08 -10.76 -4.83
CA TYR A 103 -4.07 -9.77 -4.46
C TYR A 103 -4.69 -9.11 -5.69
N PHE A 104 -3.87 -8.55 -6.59
CA PHE A 104 -4.37 -7.84 -7.77
C PHE A 104 -4.97 -8.77 -8.81
N GLU A 105 -4.44 -9.96 -9.03
CA GLU A 105 -5.02 -10.94 -9.94
C GLU A 105 -6.39 -11.41 -9.44
N THR A 106 -6.55 -11.64 -8.13
CA THR A 106 -7.81 -12.07 -7.53
C THR A 106 -8.84 -10.94 -7.54
N THR A 107 -8.51 -9.77 -7.02
CA THR A 107 -9.47 -8.66 -6.84
C THR A 107 -9.92 -8.03 -8.14
N SER A 108 -9.11 -8.15 -9.20
CA SER A 108 -9.45 -7.71 -10.56
C SER A 108 -10.15 -8.77 -11.41
N ASN A 109 -10.38 -9.99 -10.89
CA ASN A 109 -10.82 -11.17 -11.66
C ASN A 109 -9.92 -11.43 -12.89
N GLY A 110 -8.60 -11.37 -12.71
CA GLY A 110 -7.60 -11.61 -13.74
C GLY A 110 -7.42 -10.48 -14.76
N ARG A 111 -8.16 -9.36 -14.64
CA ARG A 111 -8.01 -8.21 -15.54
C ARG A 111 -6.67 -7.51 -15.36
N LYS A 112 -6.11 -7.51 -14.15
CA LYS A 112 -4.76 -7.09 -13.83
C LYS A 112 -3.90 -8.29 -13.55
N GLN A 113 -2.77 -8.40 -14.25
CA GLN A 113 -1.77 -9.43 -14.05
C GLN A 113 -0.44 -8.78 -13.66
N ILE A 114 0.33 -9.45 -12.83
CA ILE A 114 1.64 -8.98 -12.39
C ILE A 114 2.68 -10.07 -12.65
N ALA A 115 3.72 -9.74 -13.39
CA ALA A 115 4.98 -10.46 -13.40
C ALA A 115 6.01 -9.65 -12.63
N PHE A 116 6.88 -10.29 -11.85
CA PHE A 116 7.91 -9.57 -11.13
C PHE A 116 9.27 -10.24 -11.21
N THR A 117 10.29 -9.42 -11.13
CA THR A 117 11.68 -9.81 -10.92
C THR A 117 12.18 -9.10 -9.67
N LEU A 118 12.66 -9.85 -8.69
CA LEU A 118 13.43 -9.33 -7.56
C LEU A 118 14.91 -9.60 -7.84
N LEU A 119 15.75 -8.56 -7.81
CA LEU A 119 17.19 -8.78 -7.95
C LEU A 119 17.74 -9.36 -6.65
N PRO A 120 18.60 -10.40 -6.73
CA PRO A 120 19.09 -11.08 -5.53
C PRO A 120 20.14 -10.27 -4.75
N THR A 121 20.71 -9.25 -5.39
CA THR A 121 21.73 -8.38 -4.77
C THR A 121 21.09 -7.41 -3.80
N VAL A 122 21.70 -7.27 -2.63
CA VAL A 122 21.41 -6.19 -1.68
C VAL A 122 22.32 -5.01 -2.03
N TYR A 123 21.73 -3.86 -2.35
CA TYR A 123 22.45 -2.65 -2.74
C TYR A 123 22.65 -1.76 -1.52
N ARG A 124 23.91 -1.43 -1.23
CA ARG A 124 24.22 -0.54 -0.09
C ARG A 124 24.43 0.88 -0.56
N LEU A 125 23.58 1.79 -0.05
CA LEU A 125 23.66 3.21 -0.33
C LEU A 125 24.81 3.89 0.41
N SER A 126 25.16 5.09 -0.03
CA SER A 126 26.35 5.80 0.45
C SER A 126 26.20 6.48 1.83
N LYS A 127 24.97 6.62 2.32
CA LYS A 127 24.66 7.36 3.57
C LYS A 127 23.85 6.50 4.54
N PRO A 128 23.87 6.82 5.84
CA PRO A 128 22.94 6.30 6.82
C PRO A 128 21.48 6.67 6.52
N MET A 129 20.52 5.84 6.99
CA MET A 129 19.08 6.00 6.70
C MET A 129 18.55 7.39 7.07
N ALA A 130 18.92 7.94 8.23
CA ALA A 130 18.47 9.24 8.69
C ALA A 130 18.79 10.40 7.73
N GLN A 131 19.82 10.28 6.88
CA GLN A 131 20.16 11.30 5.91
C GLN A 131 19.25 11.34 4.68
N TYR A 132 18.50 10.27 4.43
CA TYR A 132 17.49 10.19 3.38
C TYR A 132 16.08 10.52 3.88
N ALA A 133 15.89 10.56 5.22
CA ALA A 133 14.59 10.83 5.80
C ALA A 133 14.10 12.26 5.44
N PRO A 134 12.86 12.39 4.95
CA PRO A 134 12.24 13.69 4.79
C PRO A 134 11.93 14.29 6.17
N PRO A 135 11.93 15.62 6.31
CA PRO A 135 11.53 16.27 7.55
C PRO A 135 10.11 15.84 7.95
N ARG A 136 9.88 15.69 9.26
CA ARG A 136 8.54 15.35 9.76
C ARG A 136 7.56 16.49 9.46
N ALA A 137 6.30 16.10 9.21
CA ALA A 137 5.22 17.02 8.87
C ALA A 137 5.53 17.94 7.66
N SER A 138 6.38 17.49 6.75
CA SER A 138 6.78 18.20 5.54
C SER A 138 6.49 17.35 4.32
N GLN A 139 6.09 18.02 3.23
CA GLN A 139 5.99 17.41 1.90
C GLN A 139 7.29 17.57 1.08
N ASP A 140 8.40 17.92 1.73
CA ASP A 140 9.72 17.94 1.10
C ASP A 140 10.32 16.53 1.07
N PHE A 141 10.06 15.82 0.01
CA PHE A 141 10.59 14.47 -0.25
C PHE A 141 11.92 14.47 -1.01
N THR A 142 12.61 15.60 -1.09
CA THR A 142 13.86 15.74 -1.85
C THR A 142 14.90 14.69 -1.44
N ARG A 143 15.12 14.47 -0.14
CA ARG A 143 16.08 13.48 0.36
C ARG A 143 15.69 12.06 -0.01
N LEU A 144 14.41 11.72 0.08
CA LEU A 144 13.89 10.40 -0.31
C LEU A 144 14.02 10.18 -1.83
N ALA A 145 13.75 11.21 -2.65
CA ALA A 145 13.95 11.15 -4.09
C ALA A 145 15.43 11.02 -4.48
N GLN A 146 16.34 11.60 -3.71
CA GLN A 146 17.79 11.39 -3.87
C GLN A 146 18.20 9.94 -3.55
N MET A 147 17.58 9.32 -2.55
CA MET A 147 17.75 7.88 -2.29
C MET A 147 17.32 7.05 -3.50
N VAL A 148 16.15 7.35 -4.06
CA VAL A 148 15.65 6.66 -5.27
C VAL A 148 16.62 6.83 -6.45
N GLN A 149 17.12 8.03 -6.68
CA GLN A 149 18.10 8.32 -7.72
C GLN A 149 19.39 7.53 -7.54
N GLU A 150 19.93 7.51 -6.32
CA GLU A 150 21.15 6.77 -6.00
C GLU A 150 20.95 5.27 -6.19
N THR A 151 19.81 4.74 -5.74
CA THR A 151 19.46 3.33 -5.92
C THR A 151 19.51 2.92 -7.38
N TRP A 152 18.76 3.59 -8.24
CA TRP A 152 18.67 3.18 -9.64
C TRP A 152 19.99 3.37 -10.40
N ARG A 153 20.76 4.40 -10.06
CA ARG A 153 22.10 4.58 -10.62
C ARG A 153 23.04 3.46 -10.17
N LEU A 154 22.96 3.01 -8.91
CA LEU A 154 23.77 1.91 -8.40
C LEU A 154 23.38 0.59 -9.07
N VAL A 155 22.09 0.31 -9.20
CA VAL A 155 21.59 -0.89 -9.89
C VAL A 155 22.05 -0.91 -11.34
N ASP A 156 21.87 0.18 -12.08
CA ASP A 156 22.26 0.29 -13.51
C ASP A 156 23.78 0.07 -13.72
N SER A 157 24.59 0.60 -12.80
CA SER A 157 26.06 0.49 -12.90
C SER A 157 26.63 -0.88 -12.52
N THR A 158 25.86 -1.70 -11.81
CA THR A 158 26.36 -2.96 -11.23
C THR A 158 25.69 -4.22 -11.78
N THR A 159 24.64 -4.06 -12.59
CA THR A 159 23.86 -5.19 -13.15
C THR A 159 23.56 -4.97 -14.62
N ALA A 160 23.48 -6.07 -15.38
CA ALA A 160 23.09 -6.04 -16.79
C ALA A 160 21.56 -6.19 -16.97
N VAL A 161 20.77 -5.39 -16.24
CA VAL A 161 19.31 -5.41 -16.33
C VAL A 161 18.86 -4.59 -17.53
N ASP A 162 17.95 -5.15 -18.33
CA ASP A 162 17.22 -4.37 -19.33
C ASP A 162 15.99 -3.74 -18.70
N PHE A 163 16.13 -2.50 -18.26
CA PHE A 163 15.05 -1.75 -17.59
C PHE A 163 13.85 -1.49 -18.50
N SER A 164 14.03 -1.56 -19.84
CA SER A 164 12.92 -1.36 -20.79
C SER A 164 11.86 -2.46 -20.73
N GLN A 165 12.18 -3.59 -20.11
CA GLN A 165 11.26 -4.71 -19.92
C GLN A 165 10.29 -4.52 -18.74
N TYR A 166 10.42 -3.44 -17.95
CA TYR A 166 9.66 -3.23 -16.74
C TYR A 166 8.86 -1.94 -16.78
N ASP A 167 7.68 -1.99 -16.16
CA ASP A 167 6.70 -0.91 -16.12
C ASP A 167 6.67 -0.22 -14.75
N CYS A 168 6.95 -0.97 -13.68
CA CYS A 168 6.86 -0.52 -12.29
C CYS A 168 8.12 -0.91 -11.52
N PHE A 169 8.59 -0.01 -10.67
CA PHE A 169 9.86 -0.13 -9.97
C PHE A 169 9.64 -0.06 -8.45
N ILE A 170 10.15 -1.04 -7.71
CA ILE A 170 9.98 -1.14 -6.25
C ILE A 170 11.35 -1.18 -5.58
N ILE A 171 11.53 -0.36 -4.56
CA ILE A 171 12.65 -0.39 -3.64
C ILE A 171 12.13 -0.90 -2.29
N PHE A 172 12.60 -2.07 -1.86
CA PHE A 172 12.47 -2.51 -0.49
C PHE A 172 13.70 -2.06 0.28
N HIS A 173 13.51 -1.21 1.30
CA HIS A 173 14.64 -0.74 2.10
C HIS A 173 14.70 -1.42 3.47
N ALA A 174 15.91 -1.57 4.00
CA ALA A 174 16.13 -2.04 5.35
C ALA A 174 15.56 -1.07 6.39
N GLY A 175 15.13 -1.59 7.52
CA GLY A 175 14.57 -0.83 8.63
C GLY A 175 13.04 -0.82 8.63
N VAL A 176 12.48 -0.07 9.56
CA VAL A 176 11.04 0.06 9.79
C VAL A 176 10.51 1.29 9.08
N GLY A 177 9.27 1.22 8.60
CA GLY A 177 8.60 2.37 7.97
C GLY A 177 8.14 3.41 8.99
N ARG A 178 7.94 4.64 8.54
CA ARG A 178 7.36 5.73 9.35
C ARG A 178 5.92 6.02 8.93
N ASP A 179 5.17 4.96 8.66
CA ASP A 179 3.84 5.09 8.07
C ASP A 179 2.72 5.18 9.10
N ILE A 180 3.06 4.92 10.37
CA ILE A 180 2.12 4.97 11.49
C ILE A 180 2.35 6.23 12.31
N ASP A 181 1.26 6.90 12.71
CA ASP A 181 1.34 8.03 13.64
C ASP A 181 1.58 7.56 15.07
N LEU A 182 2.85 7.34 15.41
CA LEU A 182 3.24 6.96 16.77
C LEU A 182 2.92 8.05 17.80
N VAL A 183 2.94 9.33 17.42
CA VAL A 183 2.60 10.42 18.35
C VAL A 183 1.14 10.32 18.75
N ALA A 184 0.24 10.04 17.82
CA ALA A 184 -1.17 9.80 18.15
C ALA A 184 -1.37 8.54 19.02
N LEU A 185 -0.52 7.51 18.81
CA LEU A 185 -0.65 6.22 19.49
C LEU A 185 -0.04 6.21 20.89
N THR A 186 1.18 6.77 21.04
CA THR A 186 2.01 6.67 22.26
C THR A 186 2.41 8.01 22.86
N GLY A 187 2.02 9.12 22.23
CA GLY A 187 2.42 10.48 22.64
C GLY A 187 3.80 10.91 22.16
N THR A 188 4.63 9.99 21.65
CA THR A 188 5.99 10.28 21.18
C THR A 188 6.33 9.45 19.95
N ASP A 189 7.29 9.90 19.16
CA ASP A 189 7.89 9.12 18.09
C ASP A 189 9.37 8.92 18.40
N PRO A 190 9.77 7.72 18.79
CA PRO A 190 11.16 7.44 19.16
C PRO A 190 12.10 7.39 17.95
N ALA A 191 11.57 7.18 16.74
CA ALA A 191 12.34 7.02 15.51
C ALA A 191 11.86 7.96 14.38
N PRO A 192 11.94 9.31 14.59
CA PRO A 192 11.38 10.29 13.67
C PRO A 192 12.09 10.35 12.30
N SER A 193 13.19 9.68 12.14
CA SER A 193 13.97 9.60 10.90
C SER A 193 13.86 8.26 10.18
N ASP A 194 12.94 7.38 10.59
CA ASP A 194 12.51 6.26 9.76
C ASP A 194 11.90 6.79 8.45
N LEU A 195 12.01 6.03 7.37
CA LEU A 195 11.54 6.47 6.06
C LEU A 195 10.05 6.16 5.87
N PRO A 196 9.26 7.11 5.32
CA PRO A 196 7.89 6.81 4.95
C PRO A 196 7.83 6.00 3.65
N SER A 197 6.80 5.18 3.51
CA SER A 197 6.45 4.59 2.23
C SER A 197 5.92 5.67 1.28
N LEU A 198 6.34 5.62 0.02
CA LEU A 198 5.90 6.61 -0.95
C LEU A 198 5.96 6.05 -2.37
N THR A 199 4.91 6.32 -3.14
CA THR A 199 4.89 6.08 -4.59
C THR A 199 5.23 7.38 -5.31
N PHE A 200 6.43 7.44 -5.85
CA PHE A 200 6.83 8.54 -6.73
C PHE A 200 6.31 8.32 -8.15
N LYS A 201 5.86 9.41 -8.77
CA LYS A 201 5.51 9.52 -10.18
C LYS A 201 6.37 10.58 -10.86
N LEU A 202 6.35 10.63 -12.19
CA LEU A 202 7.20 11.55 -12.94
C LEU A 202 7.02 13.01 -12.53
N ASP A 203 5.79 13.46 -12.41
CA ASP A 203 5.49 14.85 -12.01
C ASP A 203 5.90 15.15 -10.55
N GLY A 204 5.85 14.14 -9.67
CA GLY A 204 6.43 14.23 -8.33
C GLY A 204 7.95 14.44 -8.39
N PHE A 205 8.64 13.66 -9.21
CA PHE A 205 10.06 13.88 -9.45
C PHE A 205 10.35 15.25 -10.10
N GLN A 206 9.51 15.70 -11.01
CA GLN A 206 9.64 17.01 -11.63
C GLN A 206 9.53 18.19 -10.64
N ARG A 207 8.72 18.06 -9.59
CA ARG A 207 8.67 19.05 -8.51
C ARG A 207 9.99 19.17 -7.76
N ILE A 208 10.79 18.10 -7.71
CA ILE A 208 12.05 18.04 -6.98
C ILE A 208 13.25 18.38 -7.91
N PHE A 209 13.30 17.75 -9.08
CA PHE A 209 14.46 17.85 -9.99
C PHE A 209 14.27 18.88 -11.11
N GLY A 210 13.12 19.55 -11.15
CA GLY A 210 12.77 20.56 -12.16
C GLY A 210 11.86 20.04 -13.26
N ALA A 211 11.06 20.93 -13.85
CA ALA A 211 9.99 20.59 -14.80
C ALA A 211 10.48 19.86 -16.07
N ASN A 212 11.75 19.98 -16.42
CA ASN A 212 12.35 19.29 -17.58
C ASN A 212 12.85 17.88 -17.25
N PHE A 213 12.73 17.42 -16.02
CA PHE A 213 13.15 16.08 -15.65
C PHE A 213 12.28 15.02 -16.34
N GLN A 214 12.92 14.08 -17.03
CA GLN A 214 12.28 13.03 -17.83
C GLN A 214 12.35 11.63 -17.20
N GLY A 215 12.77 11.53 -15.93
CA GLY A 215 13.05 10.28 -15.25
C GLY A 215 14.55 9.99 -15.15
N PHE A 216 14.90 9.03 -14.30
CA PHE A 216 16.29 8.62 -14.08
C PHE A 216 16.81 7.85 -15.29
N PRO A 217 17.91 8.29 -15.94
CA PRO A 217 18.48 7.59 -17.09
C PRO A 217 19.13 6.28 -16.62
N VAL A 218 18.85 5.20 -17.34
CA VAL A 218 19.40 3.84 -17.17
C VAL A 218 19.66 3.22 -18.56
N ASN A 219 20.34 2.09 -18.61
CA ASN A 219 20.74 1.43 -19.86
C ASN A 219 21.47 2.42 -20.80
N ASN A 220 22.50 3.08 -20.29
CA ASN A 220 23.25 4.13 -21.05
C ASN A 220 22.35 5.27 -21.55
N GLY A 221 21.29 5.61 -20.81
CA GLY A 221 20.37 6.70 -21.11
C GLY A 221 19.28 6.37 -22.15
N THR A 222 19.19 5.14 -22.61
CA THR A 222 18.15 4.71 -23.57
C THR A 222 16.79 4.49 -22.92
N THR A 223 16.75 4.21 -21.62
CA THR A 223 15.55 3.99 -20.83
C THR A 223 15.49 5.00 -19.68
N ARG A 224 14.28 5.32 -19.23
CA ARG A 224 14.06 6.24 -18.11
C ARG A 224 13.11 5.66 -17.09
N ILE A 225 13.51 5.67 -15.83
CA ILE A 225 12.64 5.30 -14.71
C ILE A 225 11.83 6.51 -14.29
N THR A 226 10.51 6.43 -14.45
CA THR A 226 9.57 7.54 -14.20
C THR A 226 8.67 7.32 -12.99
N ASN A 227 8.73 6.15 -12.38
CA ASN A 227 7.98 5.82 -11.16
C ASN A 227 8.84 4.97 -10.23
N THR A 228 8.58 5.04 -8.93
CA THR A 228 9.21 4.15 -7.93
C THR A 228 8.35 4.08 -6.68
N LEU A 229 8.09 2.87 -6.23
CA LEU A 229 7.50 2.60 -4.92
C LEU A 229 8.63 2.37 -3.92
N VAL A 230 8.63 3.11 -2.83
CA VAL A 230 9.55 2.94 -1.70
C VAL A 230 8.77 2.27 -0.58
N ILE A 231 9.22 1.10 -0.15
CA ILE A 231 8.53 0.24 0.83
C ILE A 231 9.54 -0.23 1.89
N PRO A 232 9.24 -0.09 3.18
CA PRO A 232 10.11 -0.60 4.25
C PRO A 232 10.11 -2.13 4.31
N SER A 233 11.09 -2.69 4.98
CA SER A 233 11.11 -4.13 5.21
C SER A 233 9.95 -4.58 6.11
N THR A 234 9.54 -3.75 7.06
CA THR A 234 8.42 -4.01 7.97
C THR A 234 7.88 -2.72 8.57
N GLU A 235 6.67 -2.78 9.13
CA GLU A 235 6.11 -1.77 10.03
C GLU A 235 6.10 -2.24 11.49
N ALA A 236 6.51 -3.49 11.75
CA ALA A 236 6.58 -4.02 13.11
C ALA A 236 7.65 -3.33 13.93
N ARG A 237 7.32 -2.89 15.15
CA ARG A 237 8.24 -2.16 16.03
C ARG A 237 7.96 -2.38 17.50
N GLU A 238 8.98 -2.20 18.34
CA GLU A 238 8.77 -2.13 19.76
C GLU A 238 8.27 -0.75 20.19
N ILE A 239 7.25 -0.74 21.03
CA ILE A 239 6.74 0.46 21.70
C ILE A 239 6.81 0.29 23.20
N ASP A 240 6.93 1.38 23.93
CA ASP A 240 6.92 1.36 25.39
C ASP A 240 5.48 1.17 25.89
N GLY A 241 5.25 0.05 26.58
CA GLY A 241 3.98 -0.26 27.25
C GLY A 241 4.08 -0.13 28.77
N ILE A 242 2.95 -0.25 29.48
CA ILE A 242 2.88 -0.11 30.95
C ILE A 242 3.76 -1.14 31.68
N GLY A 243 3.96 -2.32 31.11
CA GLY A 243 4.73 -3.43 31.69
C GLY A 243 6.10 -3.65 31.07
N GLY A 244 6.59 -2.73 30.25
CA GLY A 244 7.81 -2.88 29.45
C GLY A 244 7.58 -2.77 27.97
N LYS A 245 8.56 -3.17 27.18
CA LYS A 245 8.46 -3.11 25.70
C LYS A 245 7.48 -4.13 25.16
N VAL A 246 6.60 -3.68 24.29
CA VAL A 246 5.59 -4.48 23.56
C VAL A 246 5.88 -4.43 22.08
N LEU A 247 5.82 -5.56 21.38
CA LEU A 247 5.89 -5.59 19.94
C LEU A 247 4.54 -5.18 19.35
N LEU A 248 4.51 -4.07 18.63
CA LEU A 248 3.43 -3.73 17.72
C LEU A 248 3.73 -4.46 16.41
N GLU A 249 3.07 -5.59 16.21
CA GLU A 249 3.30 -6.45 15.03
C GLU A 249 2.43 -5.98 13.87
N LEU A 250 3.06 -5.54 12.78
CA LEU A 250 2.39 -4.97 11.61
C LEU A 250 3.08 -5.45 10.32
N SER A 251 2.25 -5.83 9.34
CA SER A 251 2.73 -6.25 8.03
C SER A 251 2.67 -5.13 7.00
N THR A 252 3.61 -5.15 6.07
CA THR A 252 3.65 -4.24 4.92
C THR A 252 2.79 -4.69 3.74
N ASN A 253 2.05 -5.79 3.82
CA ASN A 253 1.25 -6.30 2.69
C ASN A 253 0.22 -5.29 2.19
N GLY A 254 -0.58 -4.73 3.11
CA GLY A 254 -1.59 -3.74 2.76
C GLY A 254 -0.99 -2.46 2.19
N LEU A 255 0.10 -2.01 2.79
CA LEU A 255 0.84 -0.83 2.35
C LEU A 255 1.43 -1.00 0.94
N LEU A 256 2.01 -2.17 0.65
CA LEU A 256 2.52 -2.51 -0.67
C LEU A 256 1.39 -2.54 -1.71
N CYS A 257 0.22 -3.11 -1.36
CA CYS A 257 -0.94 -3.11 -2.24
C CYS A 257 -1.49 -1.70 -2.49
N ALA A 258 -1.59 -0.86 -1.45
CA ALA A 258 -2.05 0.52 -1.60
C ALA A 258 -1.06 1.36 -2.43
N SER A 259 0.25 1.20 -2.22
CA SER A 259 1.28 1.85 -3.04
C SER A 259 1.19 1.44 -4.52
N PHE A 260 0.93 0.16 -4.79
CA PHE A 260 0.70 -0.28 -6.17
C PHE A 260 -0.66 0.22 -6.71
N GLY A 261 -1.71 0.33 -5.89
CA GLY A 261 -2.97 1.00 -6.23
C GLY A 261 -2.75 2.46 -6.65
N SER A 262 -1.89 3.17 -5.92
CA SER A 262 -1.47 4.52 -6.28
C SER A 262 -0.70 4.56 -7.61
N TYR A 263 0.19 3.58 -7.88
CA TYR A 263 0.82 3.43 -9.19
C TYR A 263 -0.21 3.25 -10.31
N LEU A 264 -1.29 2.48 -10.07
CA LEU A 264 -2.38 2.31 -11.03
C LEU A 264 -3.26 3.57 -11.22
N GLY A 265 -3.03 4.63 -10.46
CA GLY A 265 -3.75 5.91 -10.56
C GLY A 265 -4.89 6.08 -9.57
N LEU A 266 -5.02 5.24 -8.55
CA LEU A 266 -6.00 5.46 -7.49
C LEU A 266 -5.55 6.60 -6.57
N PRO A 267 -6.45 7.50 -6.16
CA PRO A 267 -6.19 8.52 -5.15
C PRO A 267 -6.27 7.96 -3.75
N ASP A 268 -5.67 8.65 -2.78
CA ASP A 268 -5.91 8.42 -1.37
C ASP A 268 -7.39 8.70 -1.03
N LEU A 269 -8.04 7.77 -0.34
CA LEU A 269 -9.45 7.87 0.08
C LEU A 269 -9.57 8.09 1.60
N PHE A 270 -8.62 8.78 2.16
CA PHE A 270 -8.55 9.20 3.57
C PHE A 270 -8.00 10.62 3.66
N ASN A 271 -8.16 11.24 4.82
CA ASN A 271 -7.57 12.53 5.08
C ASN A 271 -6.06 12.37 5.34
N THR A 272 -5.23 12.84 4.42
CA THR A 272 -3.77 12.67 4.47
C THR A 272 -3.06 13.50 5.56
N GLU A 273 -3.78 14.42 6.22
CA GLU A 273 -3.25 15.20 7.35
C GLU A 273 -3.56 14.54 8.70
N THR A 274 -4.76 13.94 8.81
CA THR A 274 -5.24 13.39 10.08
C THR A 274 -5.28 11.87 10.10
N GLY A 275 -5.05 11.19 8.97
CA GLY A 275 -5.16 9.74 8.81
C GLY A 275 -6.59 9.18 8.86
N ARG A 276 -7.60 10.03 9.06
CA ARG A 276 -8.98 9.56 9.22
C ARG A 276 -9.53 8.96 7.94
N SER A 277 -10.14 7.81 8.08
CA SER A 277 -10.84 7.12 7.00
C SER A 277 -11.87 8.02 6.32
N GLY A 278 -11.88 8.00 4.99
CA GLY A 278 -12.91 8.64 4.17
C GLY A 278 -14.06 7.71 3.80
N ILE A 279 -13.83 6.39 3.82
CA ILE A 279 -14.76 5.37 3.33
C ILE A 279 -14.96 4.19 4.30
N GLY A 280 -14.61 4.34 5.57
CA GLY A 280 -14.91 3.37 6.62
C GLY A 280 -14.17 2.04 6.48
N ARG A 281 -12.95 2.02 5.96
CA ARG A 281 -12.11 0.83 5.71
C ARG A 281 -12.65 -0.11 4.62
N PHE A 282 -13.55 0.37 3.76
CA PHE A 282 -14.14 -0.42 2.68
C PHE A 282 -13.44 -0.27 1.32
N GLY A 283 -12.20 0.17 1.30
CA GLY A 283 -11.41 0.30 0.08
C GLY A 283 -9.92 0.13 0.34
N LEU A 284 -9.19 -0.21 -0.73
CA LEU A 284 -7.75 -0.40 -0.68
C LEU A 284 -7.01 0.90 -0.33
N MET A 285 -7.50 2.04 -0.87
CA MET A 285 -6.83 3.33 -0.72
C MET A 285 -7.25 4.10 0.53
N ASP A 286 -7.90 3.45 1.48
CA ASP A 286 -8.23 4.01 2.79
C ASP A 286 -7.08 3.75 3.78
N GLY A 287 -6.55 4.80 4.41
CA GLY A 287 -5.43 4.72 5.34
C GLY A 287 -5.63 3.76 6.52
N GLU A 288 -6.85 3.64 7.03
CA GLU A 288 -7.19 2.63 8.02
C GLU A 288 -7.44 1.25 7.39
N GLY A 289 -7.80 1.20 6.10
CA GLY A 289 -8.14 -0.02 5.37
C GLY A 289 -6.93 -0.90 5.11
N PHE A 290 -5.84 -0.34 4.63
CA PHE A 290 -4.66 -1.15 4.31
C PHE A 290 -3.91 -1.66 5.56
N PHE A 291 -4.24 -1.16 6.76
CA PHE A 291 -3.81 -1.76 8.03
C PHE A 291 -4.82 -2.74 8.64
N ASN A 292 -5.84 -3.14 7.91
CA ASN A 292 -6.74 -4.20 8.37
C ASN A 292 -5.94 -5.49 8.69
N TYR A 293 -6.33 -6.16 9.77
CA TYR A 293 -5.59 -7.32 10.28
C TYR A 293 -4.09 -7.02 10.45
N ASN A 294 -3.78 -5.88 11.04
CA ASN A 294 -2.42 -5.40 11.23
C ASN A 294 -1.61 -5.33 9.92
N GLY A 295 -2.24 -4.92 8.83
CA GLY A 295 -1.62 -4.80 7.51
C GLY A 295 -1.47 -6.11 6.74
N ALA A 296 -1.81 -7.25 7.33
CA ALA A 296 -1.64 -8.55 6.69
C ALA A 296 -2.60 -8.79 5.53
N LEU A 297 -3.86 -8.34 5.68
CA LEU A 297 -4.93 -8.58 4.73
C LEU A 297 -5.69 -7.27 4.43
N PRO A 298 -5.24 -6.50 3.44
CA PRO A 298 -5.96 -5.30 3.02
C PRO A 298 -7.34 -5.66 2.44
N PRO A 299 -8.33 -4.75 2.54
CA PRO A 299 -9.63 -4.98 1.92
C PRO A 299 -9.51 -5.04 0.40
N GLU A 300 -10.47 -5.68 -0.23
CA GLU A 300 -10.62 -5.57 -1.68
C GLU A 300 -10.93 -4.11 -2.06
N PRO A 301 -10.52 -3.67 -3.27
CA PRO A 301 -10.87 -2.34 -3.75
C PRO A 301 -12.39 -2.10 -3.69
N SER A 302 -12.80 -0.90 -3.28
CA SER A 302 -14.20 -0.49 -3.21
C SER A 302 -14.86 -0.52 -4.59
N ALA A 303 -16.19 -0.45 -4.62
CA ALA A 303 -16.95 -0.34 -5.85
C ALA A 303 -16.44 0.80 -6.75
N TRP A 304 -16.11 1.95 -6.13
CA TRP A 304 -15.58 3.10 -6.86
C TRP A 304 -14.18 2.85 -7.41
N GLU A 305 -13.27 2.27 -6.60
CA GLU A 305 -11.92 1.94 -7.05
C GLU A 305 -11.93 0.95 -8.22
N ARG A 306 -12.78 -0.09 -8.16
CA ARG A 306 -12.93 -1.05 -9.25
C ARG A 306 -13.51 -0.42 -10.51
N LEU A 307 -14.49 0.46 -10.36
CA LEU A 307 -15.03 1.24 -11.48
C LEU A 307 -13.94 2.14 -12.07
N ALA A 308 -13.18 2.81 -11.20
CA ALA A 308 -12.10 3.69 -11.57
C ALA A 308 -11.01 2.97 -12.37
N LEU A 309 -10.65 1.75 -11.96
CA LEU A 309 -9.65 0.91 -12.63
C LEU A 309 -10.20 0.19 -13.88
N GLY A 310 -11.49 0.30 -14.18
CA GLY A 310 -12.13 -0.42 -15.29
C GLY A 310 -12.27 -1.93 -15.03
N TRP A 311 -12.23 -2.35 -13.76
CA TRP A 311 -12.35 -3.76 -13.38
C TRP A 311 -13.80 -4.22 -13.22
N ALA A 312 -14.72 -3.30 -13.04
CA ALA A 312 -16.16 -3.59 -12.96
C ALA A 312 -16.96 -2.67 -13.90
N ARG A 313 -18.02 -3.21 -14.45
CA ARG A 313 -19.03 -2.47 -15.19
C ARG A 313 -20.33 -2.55 -14.40
N PRO A 314 -20.81 -1.43 -13.83
CA PRO A 314 -22.03 -1.46 -13.03
C PRO A 314 -23.26 -1.67 -13.92
N ILE A 315 -24.25 -2.37 -13.36
CA ILE A 315 -25.60 -2.35 -13.90
C ILE A 315 -26.19 -0.97 -13.58
N GLU A 316 -26.53 -0.19 -14.60
CA GLU A 316 -27.14 1.13 -14.44
C GLU A 316 -28.65 1.00 -14.33
N LEU A 317 -29.22 1.44 -13.22
CA LEU A 317 -30.68 1.41 -13.01
C LEU A 317 -31.34 2.57 -13.71
N GLN A 318 -32.30 2.24 -14.57
CA GLN A 318 -33.22 3.19 -15.23
C GLN A 318 -34.65 2.87 -14.77
N GLY A 319 -35.17 3.67 -13.83
CA GLY A 319 -36.57 3.53 -13.35
C GLY A 319 -36.67 3.14 -11.86
N ILE A 320 -37.93 3.09 -11.36
CA ILE A 320 -38.19 3.20 -9.92
C ILE A 320 -38.47 1.86 -9.24
N ASP A 321 -38.90 0.81 -9.96
CA ASP A 321 -39.37 -0.44 -9.35
C ASP A 321 -38.70 -1.66 -9.95
N THR A 322 -37.44 -1.90 -9.54
CA THR A 322 -36.71 -3.08 -10.00
C THR A 322 -36.06 -3.82 -8.83
N PHE A 323 -36.31 -5.14 -8.76
CA PHE A 323 -35.67 -5.99 -7.77
C PHE A 323 -34.41 -6.62 -8.37
N PHE A 324 -33.29 -6.48 -7.68
CA PHE A 324 -32.03 -7.07 -8.07
C PHE A 324 -31.51 -8.02 -6.99
N LYS A 325 -30.95 -9.14 -7.44
CA LYS A 325 -30.07 -9.96 -6.60
C LYS A 325 -28.65 -9.45 -6.76
N LEU A 326 -28.11 -8.87 -5.72
CA LEU A 326 -26.73 -8.40 -5.69
C LEU A 326 -25.86 -9.46 -4.97
N PRO A 327 -25.12 -10.28 -5.70
CA PRO A 327 -24.24 -11.28 -5.10
C PRO A 327 -23.14 -10.63 -4.30
N ALA A 328 -22.62 -11.34 -3.29
CA ALA A 328 -21.45 -10.87 -2.58
C ALA A 328 -20.26 -10.74 -3.55
N HIS A 329 -19.61 -9.58 -3.53
CA HIS A 329 -18.51 -9.30 -4.44
C HIS A 329 -17.37 -10.34 -4.34
N SER A 330 -17.04 -10.77 -3.12
CA SER A 330 -16.00 -11.76 -2.83
C SER A 330 -16.28 -13.17 -3.39
N LEU A 331 -17.45 -13.42 -3.97
CA LEU A 331 -17.73 -14.67 -4.70
C LEU A 331 -17.07 -14.70 -6.09
N HIS A 332 -16.69 -13.56 -6.63
CA HIS A 332 -16.01 -13.41 -7.93
C HIS A 332 -16.71 -14.12 -9.11
N GLN A 333 -18.03 -14.36 -9.02
CA GLN A 333 -18.75 -15.11 -10.05
C GLN A 333 -19.00 -14.31 -11.32
N ASN A 334 -19.32 -13.03 -11.17
CA ASN A 334 -19.46 -12.08 -12.28
C ASN A 334 -19.25 -10.66 -11.75
N PRO A 335 -18.11 -10.03 -11.99
CA PRO A 335 -17.79 -8.70 -11.48
C PRO A 335 -18.76 -7.62 -12.00
N ASP A 336 -19.33 -7.83 -13.19
CA ASP A 336 -20.23 -6.87 -13.82
C ASP A 336 -21.65 -6.94 -13.24
N SER A 337 -22.03 -8.03 -12.54
CA SER A 337 -23.33 -8.15 -11.85
C SER A 337 -23.28 -7.86 -10.35
N ALA A 338 -22.08 -7.64 -9.81
CA ALA A 338 -21.86 -7.41 -8.37
C ALA A 338 -21.81 -5.91 -7.99
N LEU A 339 -22.18 -5.03 -8.93
CA LEU A 339 -22.15 -3.58 -8.74
C LEU A 339 -23.34 -2.94 -9.44
N ILE A 340 -24.09 -2.11 -8.71
CA ILE A 340 -25.20 -1.34 -9.23
C ILE A 340 -24.85 0.15 -9.17
N LYS A 341 -25.13 0.88 -10.24
CA LYS A 341 -25.03 2.33 -10.31
C LYS A 341 -26.42 2.93 -10.42
N ILE A 342 -26.76 3.86 -9.52
CA ILE A 342 -28.01 4.61 -9.51
C ILE A 342 -27.67 6.06 -9.86
N PRO A 343 -27.97 6.53 -11.09
CA PRO A 343 -27.78 7.92 -11.44
C PRO A 343 -28.70 8.84 -10.61
N ILE A 344 -28.15 9.95 -10.11
CA ILE A 344 -28.93 11.02 -9.45
C ILE A 344 -29.01 12.22 -10.39
N THR A 345 -27.87 12.62 -10.93
CA THR A 345 -27.75 13.66 -11.97
C THR A 345 -26.82 13.16 -13.08
N SER A 346 -26.53 13.98 -14.06
CA SER A 346 -25.54 13.65 -15.09
C SER A 346 -24.11 13.46 -14.56
N ARG A 347 -23.84 13.90 -13.33
CA ARG A 347 -22.51 13.85 -12.69
C ARG A 347 -22.48 13.12 -11.35
N GLU A 348 -23.65 12.91 -10.74
CA GLU A 348 -23.77 12.31 -9.42
C GLU A 348 -24.51 10.97 -9.51
N TYR A 349 -24.02 9.99 -8.77
CA TYR A 349 -24.60 8.65 -8.72
C TYR A 349 -24.27 7.97 -7.40
N LEU A 350 -25.08 6.98 -7.04
CA LEU A 350 -24.77 6.03 -5.98
C LEU A 350 -24.21 4.74 -6.57
N LEU A 351 -23.28 4.11 -5.85
CA LEU A 351 -22.82 2.75 -6.14
C LEU A 351 -23.27 1.84 -5.01
N LEU A 352 -23.86 0.70 -5.35
CA LEU A 352 -24.25 -0.33 -4.39
C LEU A 352 -23.44 -1.59 -4.65
N GLU A 353 -22.81 -2.10 -3.62
CA GLU A 353 -22.12 -3.39 -3.61
C GLU A 353 -22.50 -4.19 -2.36
N ASN A 354 -22.50 -5.52 -2.48
CA ASN A 354 -22.72 -6.43 -1.37
C ASN A 354 -21.37 -6.98 -0.90
N ARG A 355 -20.94 -6.63 0.32
CA ARG A 355 -19.74 -7.13 0.95
C ARG A 355 -20.09 -8.07 2.09
N GLN A 356 -19.63 -9.30 1.99
CA GLN A 356 -19.84 -10.33 3.01
C GLN A 356 -18.51 -10.98 3.36
N ARG A 357 -18.30 -11.18 4.66
CA ARG A 357 -17.21 -12.03 5.14
C ARG A 357 -17.55 -13.48 4.86
N ASN A 358 -16.60 -14.21 4.30
CA ASN A 358 -16.68 -15.66 4.12
C ASN A 358 -18.04 -16.16 3.55
N PRO A 359 -18.51 -15.63 2.41
CA PRO A 359 -19.85 -15.93 1.88
C PRO A 359 -20.04 -17.42 1.50
N ARG A 360 -18.94 -18.18 1.37
CA ARG A 360 -18.96 -19.62 1.10
C ARG A 360 -18.84 -20.49 2.35
N GLY A 361 -18.60 -19.91 3.52
CA GLY A 361 -18.35 -20.65 4.75
C GLY A 361 -17.03 -21.44 4.79
N THR A 362 -16.11 -21.16 3.86
CA THR A 362 -14.82 -21.88 3.71
C THR A 362 -13.61 -21.06 4.15
N GLY A 363 -13.85 -19.94 4.81
CA GLY A 363 -12.78 -19.02 5.25
C GLY A 363 -11.91 -19.62 6.35
N VAL A 364 -10.70 -19.09 6.45
CA VAL A 364 -9.73 -19.42 7.50
C VAL A 364 -9.83 -18.39 8.61
N THR A 365 -9.78 -18.83 9.86
CA THR A 365 -9.63 -17.94 11.00
C THR A 365 -8.15 -17.70 11.25
N LEU A 366 -7.73 -16.44 11.20
CA LEU A 366 -6.39 -16.03 11.62
C LEU A 366 -6.51 -15.41 13.02
N THR A 367 -5.75 -15.94 13.95
CA THR A 367 -5.58 -15.33 15.28
C THR A 367 -4.24 -14.60 15.28
N ILE A 368 -4.30 -13.29 15.48
CA ILE A 368 -3.11 -12.43 15.64
C ILE A 368 -3.11 -12.03 17.12
N HIS A 369 -2.01 -12.31 17.79
CA HIS A 369 -1.83 -12.04 19.22
C HIS A 369 -1.16 -10.70 19.46
#